data_435ba9be7c05434b310daab3f5f06a05
#
_entry.id   435ba9be7c05434b310daab3f5f06a05
#
_cell.length_a   1.000
_cell.length_b   1.000
_cell.length_c   1.000
_cell.angle_alpha   90.00
_cell.angle_beta   90.00
_cell.angle_gamma   90.00
#
_symmetry.space_group_name_H-M   'P 1'
#
loop_
_entity.id
_entity.type
_entity.pdbx_description
1 polymer ?
#
loop_
_entity_poly.entity_id
_entity_poly.type
_entity_poly.pdbx_seq_one_letter_code
_entity_poly.pdbx_strand_id
1 'polypeptide(L)'
;MQNLKENWIRRANTSLDLVLKFLDEHREDYPSYICQDAELFIRNTLEFNSEVDIRESRRVFVALKPVIRSVERKYIRPALSAKLFDELQSALKSNSELTSDQKALMDMIRPALAHLTMARALLEISIDILDWGMVR
;
A
#
# COMPACT_ATOMS: atom_id res chain seq x y z
N MET A 1 -23.19 -1.74 20.63
CA MET A 1 -23.74 -1.75 19.26
C MET A 1 -22.73 -1.28 18.24
N GLN A 2 -22.12 -0.09 18.40
CA GLN A 2 -21.10 0.40 17.51
C GLN A 2 -19.88 -0.52 17.42
N ASN A 3 -19.39 -1.02 18.55
CA ASN A 3 -18.22 -1.93 18.58
C ASN A 3 -18.48 -3.26 17.84
N LEU A 4 -19.70 -3.76 17.86
CA LEU A 4 -20.07 -4.99 17.14
C LEU A 4 -20.06 -4.75 15.63
N LYS A 5 -20.63 -3.64 15.17
CA LYS A 5 -20.62 -3.23 13.76
C LYS A 5 -19.20 -3.05 13.24
N GLU A 6 -18.36 -2.33 13.98
CA GLU A 6 -16.96 -2.10 13.63
C GLU A 6 -16.16 -3.41 13.55
N ASN A 7 -16.44 -4.35 14.46
CA ASN A 7 -15.81 -5.66 14.46
C ASN A 7 -16.16 -6.46 13.20
N TRP A 8 -17.44 -6.46 12.80
CA TRP A 8 -17.87 -7.13 11.58
C TRP A 8 -17.27 -6.48 10.32
N ILE A 9 -17.23 -5.14 10.26
CA ILE A 9 -16.62 -4.41 9.16
C ILE A 9 -15.12 -4.75 9.06
N ARG A 10 -14.43 -4.79 10.18
CA ARG A 10 -13.01 -5.17 10.20
C ARG A 10 -12.79 -6.59 9.68
N ARG A 11 -13.62 -7.55 10.12
CA ARG A 11 -13.55 -8.93 9.65
C ARG A 11 -13.82 -9.04 8.15
N ALA A 12 -14.83 -8.30 7.67
CA ALA A 12 -15.15 -8.26 6.25
C ALA A 12 -13.97 -7.70 5.43
N ASN A 13 -13.36 -6.62 5.89
CA ASN A 13 -12.21 -6.02 5.21
C ASN A 13 -11.00 -6.97 5.18
N THR A 14 -10.73 -7.66 6.28
CA THR A 14 -9.66 -8.66 6.34
C THR A 14 -9.92 -9.80 5.36
N SER A 15 -11.16 -10.28 5.30
CA SER A 15 -11.55 -11.35 4.37
C SER A 15 -11.41 -10.91 2.91
N LEU A 16 -11.80 -9.69 2.58
CA LEU A 16 -11.64 -9.12 1.24
C LEU A 16 -10.17 -8.99 0.86
N ASP A 17 -9.33 -8.56 1.80
CA ASP A 17 -7.89 -8.49 1.56
C ASP A 17 -7.27 -9.85 1.25
N LEU A 18 -7.72 -10.90 1.92
CA LEU A 18 -7.28 -12.27 1.64
C LEU A 18 -7.69 -12.72 0.23
N VAL A 19 -8.91 -12.38 -0.19
CA VAL A 19 -9.38 -12.67 -1.56
C VAL A 19 -8.53 -11.93 -2.58
N LEU A 20 -8.30 -10.65 -2.37
CA LEU A 20 -7.49 -9.83 -3.27
C LEU A 20 -6.03 -10.29 -3.32
N LYS A 21 -5.48 -10.66 -2.18
CA LYS A 21 -4.13 -11.24 -2.11
C LYS A 21 -4.04 -12.53 -2.93
N PHE A 22 -5.00 -13.43 -2.75
CA PHE A 22 -5.06 -14.68 -3.52
C PHE A 22 -5.12 -14.40 -5.03
N LEU A 23 -5.97 -13.48 -5.45
CA LEU A 23 -6.11 -13.10 -6.86
C LEU A 23 -4.81 -12.49 -7.41
N ASP A 24 -4.13 -11.65 -6.63
CA ASP A 24 -2.85 -11.05 -7.02
C ASP A 24 -1.76 -12.12 -7.22
N GLU A 25 -1.75 -13.14 -6.38
CA GLU A 25 -0.79 -14.24 -6.47
C GLU A 25 -1.10 -15.21 -7.62
N HIS A 26 -2.36 -15.31 -8.04
CA HIS A 26 -2.85 -16.25 -9.05
C HIS A 26 -3.42 -15.54 -10.29
N ARG A 27 -2.83 -14.43 -10.69
CA ARG A 27 -3.32 -13.63 -11.84
C ARG A 27 -3.41 -14.42 -13.14
N GLU A 28 -2.50 -15.38 -13.33
CA GLU A 28 -2.44 -16.20 -14.53
C GLU A 28 -3.69 -17.08 -14.68
N ASP A 29 -4.25 -17.51 -13.55
CA ASP A 29 -5.45 -18.34 -13.51
C ASP A 29 -6.75 -17.54 -13.69
N TYR A 30 -6.68 -16.21 -13.43
CA TYR A 30 -7.83 -15.31 -13.47
C TYR A 30 -7.54 -14.10 -14.39
N PRO A 31 -7.51 -14.30 -15.71
CA PRO A 31 -7.08 -13.24 -16.65
C PRO A 31 -8.03 -12.03 -16.69
N SER A 32 -9.27 -12.18 -16.25
CA SER A 32 -10.23 -11.07 -16.16
C SER A 32 -10.04 -10.21 -14.92
N TYR A 33 -9.21 -10.65 -13.95
CA TYR A 33 -8.90 -9.85 -12.79
C TYR A 33 -7.81 -8.82 -13.13
N ILE A 34 -8.11 -7.55 -12.85
CA ILE A 34 -7.16 -6.46 -13.02
C ILE A 34 -6.76 -5.96 -11.63
N CYS A 35 -5.49 -6.09 -11.30
CA CYS A 35 -4.94 -5.54 -10.06
C CYS A 35 -4.92 -4.02 -10.17
N GLN A 36 -5.74 -3.35 -9.37
CA GLN A 36 -5.89 -1.89 -9.43
C GLN A 36 -4.65 -1.13 -8.98
N ASP A 37 -3.82 -1.75 -8.16
CA ASP A 37 -2.64 -1.12 -7.59
C ASP A 37 -1.34 -1.84 -8.01
N ALA A 38 -1.37 -2.44 -9.20
CA ALA A 38 -0.24 -3.23 -9.70
C ALA A 38 1.04 -2.40 -9.84
N GLU A 39 0.91 -1.10 -10.06
CA GLU A 39 2.05 -0.19 -10.21
C GLU A 39 2.67 0.25 -8.89
N LEU A 40 2.00 0.04 -7.76
CA LEU A 40 2.54 0.44 -6.46
C LEU A 40 3.55 -0.58 -5.94
N PHE A 41 4.58 -0.10 -5.26
CA PHE A 41 5.57 -0.97 -4.62
C PHE A 41 5.00 -1.72 -3.41
N ILE A 42 4.00 -1.15 -2.75
CA ILE A 42 3.17 -1.82 -1.75
C ILE A 42 1.76 -1.89 -2.30
N ARG A 43 1.28 -3.11 -2.58
CA ARG A 43 0.08 -3.32 -3.40
C ARG A 43 -1.18 -3.67 -2.60
N ASN A 44 -1.02 -4.12 -1.36
CA ASN A 44 -2.15 -4.54 -0.54
C ASN A 44 -1.90 -4.32 0.95
N THR A 45 -2.95 -4.51 1.73
CA THR A 45 -2.94 -4.32 3.17
C THR A 45 -1.89 -5.18 3.88
N LEU A 46 -1.74 -6.42 3.48
CA LEU A 46 -0.81 -7.35 4.13
C LEU A 46 0.64 -6.98 3.87
N GLU A 47 0.95 -6.53 2.66
CA GLU A 47 2.29 -6.04 2.33
C GLU A 47 2.64 -4.80 3.16
N PHE A 48 1.68 -3.88 3.34
CA PHE A 48 1.90 -2.70 4.19
C PHE A 48 2.04 -3.10 5.65
N ASN A 49 1.17 -3.98 6.14
CA ASN A 49 1.17 -4.42 7.53
C ASN A 49 2.46 -5.18 7.90
N SER A 50 3.13 -5.83 6.94
CA SER A 50 4.41 -6.49 7.19
C SER A 50 5.52 -5.50 7.52
N GLU A 51 5.39 -4.24 7.10
CA GLU A 51 6.37 -3.18 7.38
C GLU A 51 5.95 -2.31 8.57
N VAL A 52 4.67 -1.95 8.64
CA VAL A 52 4.10 -1.14 9.70
C VAL A 52 2.75 -1.75 10.10
N ASP A 53 2.58 -2.03 11.38
CA ASP A 53 1.34 -2.61 11.89
C ASP A 53 0.19 -1.60 11.80
N ILE A 54 -0.72 -1.84 10.87
CA ILE A 54 -1.99 -1.12 10.72
C ILE A 54 -3.17 -2.00 11.11
N ARG A 55 -2.92 -3.06 11.87
CA ARG A 55 -3.91 -4.05 12.30
C ARG A 55 -4.62 -4.74 11.15
N GLU A 56 -3.90 -4.94 10.04
CA GLU A 56 -4.41 -5.55 8.81
C GLU A 56 -5.70 -4.87 8.31
N SER A 57 -5.83 -3.57 8.56
CA SER A 57 -7.03 -2.80 8.19
C SER A 57 -6.97 -2.36 6.73
N ARG A 58 -7.80 -2.97 5.90
CA ARG A 58 -7.98 -2.54 4.52
C ARG A 58 -8.44 -1.08 4.43
N ARG A 59 -9.33 -0.68 5.34
CA ARG A 59 -9.82 0.69 5.39
C ARG A 59 -8.68 1.70 5.58
N VAL A 60 -7.75 1.40 6.48
CA VAL A 60 -6.56 2.24 6.70
C VAL A 60 -5.68 2.24 5.45
N PHE A 61 -5.42 1.06 4.87
CA PHE A 61 -4.62 0.95 3.65
C PHE A 61 -5.21 1.76 2.49
N VAL A 62 -6.52 1.65 2.27
CA VAL A 62 -7.21 2.42 1.21
C VAL A 62 -7.07 3.92 1.44
N ALA A 63 -7.19 4.37 2.68
CA ALA A 63 -6.98 5.77 3.04
C ALA A 63 -5.53 6.22 2.82
N LEU A 64 -4.56 5.31 2.95
CA LEU A 64 -3.13 5.60 2.75
C LEU A 64 -2.70 5.58 1.28
N LYS A 65 -3.45 4.97 0.38
CA LYS A 65 -3.06 4.86 -1.05
C LYS A 65 -2.65 6.19 -1.69
N PRO A 66 -3.41 7.28 -1.58
CA PRO A 66 -2.98 8.56 -2.14
C PRO A 66 -1.66 9.06 -1.55
N VAL A 67 -1.45 8.81 -0.26
CA VAL A 67 -0.20 9.17 0.43
C VAL A 67 0.95 8.32 -0.10
N ILE A 68 0.74 7.03 -0.29
CA ILE A 68 1.74 6.11 -0.87
C ILE A 68 2.17 6.59 -2.25
N ARG A 69 1.23 6.93 -3.12
CA ARG A 69 1.51 7.45 -4.46
C ARG A 69 2.32 8.74 -4.41
N SER A 70 1.95 9.64 -3.50
CA SER A 70 2.66 10.91 -3.33
C SER A 70 4.09 10.69 -2.86
N VAL A 71 4.30 9.79 -1.90
CA VAL A 71 5.62 9.45 -1.36
C VAL A 71 6.49 8.78 -2.43
N GLU A 72 5.93 7.86 -3.20
CA GLU A 72 6.65 7.23 -4.32
C GLU A 72 7.19 8.26 -5.31
N ARG A 73 6.35 9.21 -5.71
CA ARG A 73 6.74 10.26 -6.66
C ARG A 73 7.75 11.23 -6.08
N LYS A 74 7.56 11.60 -4.83
CA LYS A 74 8.33 12.68 -4.21
C LYS A 74 9.67 12.22 -3.66
N TYR A 75 9.74 11.01 -3.10
CA TYR A 75 10.92 10.52 -2.40
C TYR A 75 11.58 9.32 -3.07
N ILE A 76 10.79 8.34 -3.49
CA ILE A 76 11.33 7.09 -4.05
C ILE A 76 11.85 7.30 -5.48
N ARG A 77 11.06 7.91 -6.33
CA ARG A 77 11.44 8.16 -7.72
C ARG A 77 12.72 8.97 -7.86
N PRO A 78 12.91 10.11 -7.16
CA PRO A 78 14.16 10.83 -7.22
C PRO A 78 15.37 10.05 -6.68
N ALA A 79 15.17 9.24 -5.64
CA ALA A 79 16.23 8.44 -5.04
C ALA A 79 16.73 7.34 -5.98
N LEU A 80 15.83 6.71 -6.73
CA LEU A 80 16.16 5.62 -7.67
C LEU A 80 16.58 6.12 -9.05
N SER A 81 16.29 7.32 -9.42
CA SER A 81 16.21 7.88 -10.77
C SER A 81 14.91 7.48 -11.48
N ALA A 82 14.46 8.37 -12.38
CA ALA A 82 13.21 8.14 -13.13
C ALA A 82 13.24 6.84 -13.94
N LYS A 83 14.39 6.54 -14.56
CA LYS A 83 14.54 5.35 -15.39
C LYS A 83 14.39 4.05 -14.59
N LEU A 84 15.10 3.93 -13.48
CA LEU A 84 15.04 2.74 -12.63
C LEU A 84 13.66 2.58 -12.00
N PHE A 85 13.07 3.68 -11.52
CA PHE A 85 11.72 3.68 -10.98
C PHE A 85 10.71 3.17 -12.00
N ASP A 86 10.75 3.68 -13.23
CA ASP A 86 9.84 3.29 -14.30
C ASP A 86 10.04 1.82 -14.72
N GLU A 87 11.28 1.34 -14.73
CA GLU A 87 11.60 -0.07 -15.01
C GLU A 87 10.98 -1.00 -13.95
N LEU A 88 11.15 -0.68 -12.68
CA LEU A 88 10.59 -1.48 -11.58
C LEU A 88 9.05 -1.42 -11.60
N GLN A 89 8.48 -0.26 -11.80
CA GLN A 89 7.03 -0.08 -11.88
C GLN A 89 6.44 -0.88 -13.05
N SER A 90 7.07 -0.86 -14.20
CA SER A 90 6.64 -1.63 -15.38
C SER A 90 6.73 -3.14 -15.13
N ALA A 91 7.80 -3.59 -14.47
CA ALA A 91 7.97 -4.99 -14.10
C ALA A 91 6.86 -5.46 -13.14
N LEU A 92 6.51 -4.63 -12.15
CA LEU A 92 5.41 -4.92 -11.23
C LEU A 92 4.06 -4.96 -11.95
N LYS A 93 3.81 -4.00 -12.82
CA LYS A 93 2.55 -3.87 -13.57
C LYS A 93 2.34 -5.03 -14.54
N SER A 94 3.39 -5.47 -15.22
CA SER A 94 3.32 -6.60 -16.16
C SER A 94 3.39 -7.97 -15.49
N ASN A 95 3.55 -8.01 -14.17
CA ASN A 95 3.74 -9.24 -13.40
C ASN A 95 4.93 -10.07 -13.88
N SER A 96 5.96 -9.41 -14.39
CA SER A 96 7.21 -10.05 -14.80
C SER A 96 7.97 -10.54 -13.56
N GLU A 97 8.70 -11.64 -13.72
CA GLU A 97 9.59 -12.08 -12.66
C GLU A 97 10.70 -11.05 -12.44
N LEU A 98 10.85 -10.64 -11.19
CA LEU A 98 11.93 -9.74 -10.80
C LEU A 98 13.24 -10.53 -10.70
N THR A 99 14.34 -9.91 -11.13
CA THR A 99 15.67 -10.47 -10.90
C THR A 99 15.98 -10.48 -9.40
N SER A 100 17.01 -11.24 -8.99
CA SER A 100 17.43 -11.29 -7.59
C SER A 100 17.79 -9.90 -7.06
N ASP A 101 18.46 -9.09 -7.87
CA ASP A 101 18.85 -7.73 -7.52
C ASP A 101 17.63 -6.81 -7.37
N GLN A 102 16.65 -6.96 -8.26
CA GLN A 102 15.40 -6.21 -8.20
C GLN A 102 14.59 -6.57 -6.94
N LYS A 103 14.53 -7.86 -6.60
CA LYS A 103 13.87 -8.32 -5.35
C LYS A 103 14.55 -7.74 -4.12
N ALA A 104 15.88 -7.78 -4.07
CA ALA A 104 16.64 -7.20 -2.97
C ALA A 104 16.38 -5.70 -2.84
N LEU A 105 16.34 -5.00 -3.96
CA LEU A 105 16.03 -3.57 -3.99
C LEU A 105 14.61 -3.29 -3.51
N MET A 106 13.64 -4.08 -3.94
CA MET A 106 12.25 -3.97 -3.48
C MET A 106 12.12 -4.18 -1.97
N ASP A 107 12.86 -5.14 -1.42
CA ASP A 107 12.88 -5.40 0.02
C ASP A 107 13.43 -4.22 0.83
N MET A 108 14.29 -3.39 0.24
CA MET A 108 14.78 -2.16 0.86
C MET A 108 13.80 -0.99 0.66
N ILE A 109 13.16 -0.91 -0.50
CA ILE A 109 12.23 0.18 -0.84
C ILE A 109 10.97 0.13 0.03
N ARG A 110 10.39 -1.05 0.22
CA ARG A 110 9.13 -1.21 0.93
C ARG A 110 9.14 -0.64 2.36
N PRO A 111 10.13 -0.96 3.21
CA PRO A 111 10.20 -0.34 4.54
C PRO A 111 10.31 1.18 4.48
N ALA A 112 11.16 1.71 3.62
CA ALA A 112 11.32 3.15 3.46
C ALA A 112 10.01 3.81 3.02
N LEU A 113 9.34 3.21 2.05
CA LEU A 113 8.04 3.69 1.55
C LEU A 113 6.97 3.67 2.66
N ALA A 114 6.85 2.57 3.39
CA ALA A 114 5.88 2.44 4.47
C ALA A 114 6.12 3.46 5.58
N HIS A 115 7.35 3.62 6.02
CA HIS A 115 7.70 4.56 7.08
C HIS A 115 7.49 6.01 6.65
N LEU A 116 7.87 6.39 5.44
CA LEU A 116 7.64 7.74 4.90
C LEU A 116 6.14 8.01 4.73
N THR A 117 5.38 7.00 4.30
CA THR A 117 3.93 7.10 4.18
C THR A 117 3.28 7.38 5.52
N MET A 118 3.68 6.66 6.56
CA MET A 118 3.15 6.87 7.92
C MET A 118 3.54 8.23 8.48
N ALA A 119 4.78 8.64 8.29
CA ALA A 119 5.23 9.96 8.75
C ALA A 119 4.40 11.08 8.13
N ARG A 120 4.16 10.99 6.82
CA ARG A 120 3.34 11.97 6.10
C ARG A 120 1.87 11.90 6.48
N ALA A 121 1.31 10.70 6.59
CA ALA A 121 -0.08 10.50 6.99
C ALA A 121 -0.36 11.05 8.39
N LEU A 122 0.55 10.84 9.33
CA LEU A 122 0.42 11.37 10.69
C LEU A 122 0.40 12.89 10.70
N LEU A 123 1.19 13.55 9.87
CA LEU A 123 1.15 15.02 9.74
C LEU A 123 -0.20 15.49 9.19
N GLU A 124 -0.70 14.84 8.16
CA GLU A 124 -2.01 15.17 7.56
C GLU A 124 -3.15 14.92 8.55
N ILE A 125 -3.14 13.78 9.23
CA ILE A 125 -4.14 13.44 10.25
C ILE A 125 -4.07 14.43 11.42
N SER A 126 -2.88 14.82 11.83
CA SER A 126 -2.70 15.81 12.91
C SER A 126 -3.30 17.16 12.54
N ILE A 127 -3.15 17.59 11.30
CA ILE A 127 -3.76 18.82 10.78
C ILE A 127 -5.29 18.67 10.80
N ASP A 128 -5.82 17.56 10.31
CA ASP A 128 -7.25 17.28 10.30
C ASP A 128 -7.83 17.25 11.73
N ILE A 129 -7.13 16.60 12.65
CA ILE A 129 -7.53 16.57 14.06
C ILE A 129 -7.54 17.97 14.68
N LEU A 130 -6.54 18.79 14.37
CA LEU A 130 -6.50 20.17 14.85
C LEU A 130 -7.68 20.97 14.31
N ASP A 131 -7.99 20.87 13.03
CA ASP A 131 -9.12 21.55 12.42
C ASP A 131 -10.46 21.09 13.02
N TRP A 132 -10.63 19.80 13.22
CA TRP A 132 -11.82 19.20 13.81
C TRP A 132 -11.88 19.39 15.33
N GLY A 133 -10.74 19.28 16.01
CA GLY A 133 -10.64 19.41 17.45
C GLY A 133 -10.92 20.83 17.95
N MET A 134 -10.58 21.82 17.17
CA MET A 134 -10.81 23.24 17.51
C MET A 134 -12.26 23.66 17.37
N VAL A 135 -13.07 22.91 16.64
CA VAL A 135 -14.49 23.16 16.44
C VAL A 135 -15.34 22.52 17.55
N ARG A 136 -14.76 21.61 18.28
CA ARG A 136 -15.42 20.91 19.38
C ARG A 136 -15.10 21.57 20.73
#